data_589ccd1dbed0ba3b70d0e001beee85cc
#
_entry.id   589ccd1dbed0ba3b70d0e001beee85cc
#
_cell.length_a   1.000
_cell.length_b   1.000
_cell.length_c   1.000
_cell.angle_alpha   90.00
_cell.angle_beta   90.00
_cell.angle_gamma   90.00
#
_symmetry.space_group_name_H-M   'P 1'
#
loop_
_entity.id
_entity.type
_entity.pdbx_description
1 polymer ?
#
loop_
_entity_poly.entity_id
_entity_poly.type
_entity_poly.pdbx_seq_one_letter_code
_entity_poly.pdbx_strand_id
1 'polypeptide(L)'
;MKKICFLVDSIFSFGGVQRVTAVIAKELSKDNDVTIVTFDKLETKDTSLYGLNEANLAYRFFQYPSTPAWKEKCCKAYSYLYRKVLPQTQQTSDLYMHSSFPSEKRNALAEELKTGNYDTIIGVHAPLAARLAACRKMLGTTKLIGWVHNSFEALFNPTSLYIGPELQCHYVYQFRKLDATIVLCKHDADTYRAYDPQLNTTVIYNPLTLSPGKPSEGTSKRFLAVGRFSRQHKGFDLLIEAFRIFAKENSEWTLDIVGEGVEEPIYRKMMKDYQLEERIHIHSFTNNIQKYYSEAQVYVLSSRWEGFGLVLVEAMAHGLPVISSDLPTSREIMGDFGIYFPNGDVNGLARRMAETTKIDWQAKSRQALEISHRFNIKTIADTWHKII
;
A
#
# COMPACT_ATOMS: atom_id res chain seq x y z
N MET A 1 2.00 -19.02 -22.61
CA MET A 1 2.92 -18.48 -21.60
C MET A 1 3.31 -17.08 -22.06
N LYS A 2 3.01 -16.06 -21.25
CA LYS A 2 3.34 -14.65 -21.56
C LYS A 2 4.63 -14.23 -20.87
N LYS A 3 5.31 -13.24 -21.44
CA LYS A 3 6.48 -12.61 -20.81
C LYS A 3 6.01 -11.35 -20.07
N ILE A 4 6.11 -11.36 -18.75
CA ILE A 4 5.62 -10.29 -17.88
C ILE A 4 6.80 -9.63 -17.17
N CYS A 5 6.83 -8.30 -17.18
CA CYS A 5 7.82 -7.51 -16.44
C CYS A 5 7.16 -6.73 -15.31
N PHE A 6 7.68 -6.86 -14.10
CA PHE A 6 7.41 -5.92 -13.01
C PHE A 6 8.55 -4.91 -12.92
N LEU A 7 8.25 -3.66 -13.16
CA LEU A 7 9.17 -2.53 -12.96
C LEU A 7 8.95 -1.97 -11.56
N VAL A 8 9.95 -2.10 -10.68
CA VAL A 8 9.83 -1.77 -9.25
C VAL A 8 10.99 -0.88 -8.78
N ASP A 9 10.76 0.01 -7.81
CA ASP A 9 11.83 0.78 -7.18
C ASP A 9 12.75 -0.13 -6.33
N SER A 10 12.16 -1.05 -5.57
CA SER A 10 12.86 -2.08 -4.81
C SER A 10 11.97 -3.31 -4.64
N ILE A 11 12.58 -4.49 -4.60
CA ILE A 11 11.94 -5.76 -4.25
C ILE A 11 12.66 -6.44 -3.07
N PHE A 12 13.91 -6.07 -2.82
CA PHE A 12 14.76 -6.65 -1.78
C PHE A 12 14.79 -5.78 -0.51
N SER A 13 13.69 -5.12 -0.19
CA SER A 13 13.51 -4.35 1.04
C SER A 13 12.19 -4.67 1.72
N PHE A 14 12.08 -4.40 3.03
CA PHE A 14 10.84 -4.61 3.76
C PHE A 14 9.80 -3.55 3.42
N GLY A 15 8.58 -3.99 3.08
CA GLY A 15 7.46 -3.11 2.82
C GLY A 15 6.22 -3.85 2.31
N GLY A 16 5.06 -3.24 2.51
CA GLY A 16 3.78 -3.83 2.07
C GLY A 16 3.71 -4.01 0.55
N VAL A 17 4.22 -3.03 -0.21
CA VAL A 17 4.20 -3.09 -1.68
C VAL A 17 5.17 -4.13 -2.22
N GLN A 18 6.38 -4.19 -1.66
CA GLN A 18 7.37 -5.22 -2.02
C GLN A 18 6.80 -6.62 -1.77
N ARG A 19 6.19 -6.82 -0.60
CA ARG A 19 5.57 -8.10 -0.23
C ARG A 19 4.43 -8.49 -1.17
N VAL A 20 3.53 -7.56 -1.48
CA VAL A 20 2.42 -7.79 -2.42
C VAL A 20 2.96 -8.09 -3.81
N THR A 21 3.91 -7.31 -4.30
CA THR A 21 4.53 -7.52 -5.62
C THR A 21 5.20 -8.88 -5.71
N ALA A 22 5.95 -9.28 -4.67
CA ALA A 22 6.59 -10.59 -4.61
C ALA A 22 5.56 -11.73 -4.66
N VAL A 23 4.49 -11.64 -3.88
CA VAL A 23 3.44 -12.68 -3.83
C VAL A 23 2.73 -12.80 -5.18
N ILE A 24 2.38 -11.70 -5.83
CA ILE A 24 1.74 -11.71 -7.16
C ILE A 24 2.73 -12.21 -8.23
N ALA A 25 3.98 -11.73 -8.24
CA ALA A 25 4.98 -12.18 -9.20
C ALA A 25 5.25 -13.70 -9.09
N LYS A 26 5.35 -14.22 -7.87
CA LYS A 26 5.47 -15.68 -7.60
C LYS A 26 4.27 -16.45 -8.15
N GLU A 27 3.06 -15.99 -7.89
CA GLU A 27 1.85 -16.71 -8.35
C GLU A 27 1.79 -16.70 -9.88
N LEU A 28 2.00 -15.54 -10.52
CA LEU A 28 1.98 -15.44 -11.99
C LEU A 28 3.12 -16.20 -12.67
N SER A 29 4.26 -16.42 -11.99
CA SER A 29 5.39 -17.16 -12.55
C SER A 29 5.13 -18.67 -12.69
N LYS A 30 4.03 -19.19 -12.14
CA LYS A 30 3.63 -20.59 -12.34
C LYS A 30 3.23 -20.88 -13.77
N ASP A 31 2.66 -19.89 -14.47
CA ASP A 31 2.09 -20.04 -15.81
C ASP A 31 2.73 -19.09 -16.84
N ASN A 32 3.63 -18.20 -16.42
CA ASN A 32 4.23 -17.18 -17.26
C ASN A 32 5.74 -17.04 -17.00
N ASP A 33 6.44 -16.42 -17.94
CA ASP A 33 7.83 -15.99 -17.80
C ASP A 33 7.85 -14.60 -17.14
N VAL A 34 8.24 -14.55 -15.86
CA VAL A 34 8.17 -13.32 -15.05
C VAL A 34 9.57 -12.78 -14.78
N THR A 35 9.81 -11.54 -15.17
CA THR A 35 11.03 -10.78 -14.88
C THR A 35 10.72 -9.61 -13.96
N ILE A 36 11.56 -9.38 -12.96
CA ILE A 36 11.53 -8.20 -12.10
C ILE A 36 12.70 -7.30 -12.50
N VAL A 37 12.38 -6.12 -13.04
CA VAL A 37 13.35 -5.04 -13.28
C VAL A 37 13.32 -4.11 -12.07
N THR A 38 14.42 -4.04 -11.35
CA THR A 38 14.52 -3.31 -10.08
C THR A 38 15.62 -2.26 -10.09
N PHE A 39 15.45 -1.19 -9.32
CA PHE A 39 16.49 -0.19 -9.05
C PHE A 39 17.34 -0.53 -7.82
N ASP A 40 17.11 -1.67 -7.20
CA ASP A 40 18.03 -2.20 -6.18
C ASP A 40 19.45 -2.35 -6.76
N LYS A 41 20.44 -2.34 -5.90
CA LYS A 41 21.80 -2.71 -6.29
C LYS A 41 21.96 -4.24 -6.23
N LEU A 42 22.84 -4.80 -7.07
CA LEU A 42 23.06 -6.24 -7.09
C LEU A 42 23.54 -6.78 -5.72
N GLU A 43 24.30 -5.98 -4.98
CA GLU A 43 24.82 -6.33 -3.65
C GLU A 43 23.71 -6.43 -2.59
N THR A 44 22.55 -5.82 -2.81
CA THR A 44 21.40 -5.88 -1.90
C THR A 44 20.43 -7.01 -2.22
N LYS A 45 20.76 -7.86 -3.22
CA LYS A 45 19.90 -8.98 -3.63
C LYS A 45 19.73 -9.98 -2.49
N ASP A 46 18.52 -10.07 -1.97
CA ASP A 46 18.10 -11.06 -0.98
C ASP A 46 16.81 -11.75 -1.42
N THR A 47 16.96 -12.89 -2.08
CA THR A 47 15.82 -13.67 -2.55
C THR A 47 15.14 -14.50 -1.45
N SER A 48 15.66 -14.52 -0.22
CA SER A 48 14.98 -15.15 0.91
C SER A 48 13.78 -14.32 1.37
N LEU A 49 13.82 -13.00 1.14
CA LEU A 49 12.69 -12.11 1.43
C LEU A 49 11.46 -12.55 0.64
N TYR A 50 10.34 -12.64 1.34
CA TYR A 50 9.03 -13.01 0.78
C TYR A 50 9.01 -14.36 0.05
N GLY A 51 10.04 -15.23 0.26
CA GLY A 51 10.18 -16.51 -0.42
C GLY A 51 10.39 -16.37 -1.94
N LEU A 52 11.07 -15.32 -2.40
CA LEU A 52 11.35 -15.09 -3.82
C LEU A 52 12.22 -16.19 -4.44
N ASN A 53 13.03 -16.89 -3.63
CA ASN A 53 13.83 -18.05 -4.03
C ASN A 53 13.00 -19.32 -4.30
N GLU A 54 11.73 -19.33 -3.95
CA GLU A 54 10.81 -20.48 -4.16
C GLU A 54 10.13 -20.46 -5.53
N ALA A 55 10.39 -19.43 -6.35
CA ALA A 55 9.74 -19.24 -7.64
C ALA A 55 10.75 -19.01 -8.76
N ASN A 56 10.35 -19.38 -9.98
CA ASN A 56 11.15 -19.13 -11.17
C ASN A 56 10.98 -17.68 -11.63
N LEU A 57 11.77 -16.77 -11.05
CA LEU A 57 11.76 -15.34 -11.34
C LEU A 57 13.13 -14.90 -11.88
N ALA A 58 13.10 -14.18 -13.00
CA ALA A 58 14.28 -13.50 -13.50
C ALA A 58 14.42 -12.10 -12.88
N TYR A 59 15.65 -11.66 -12.64
CA TYR A 59 15.92 -10.34 -12.07
C TYR A 59 16.87 -9.57 -12.97
N ARG A 60 16.54 -8.28 -13.20
CA ARG A 60 17.39 -7.33 -13.91
C ARG A 60 17.59 -6.09 -13.06
N PHE A 61 18.83 -5.71 -12.84
CA PHE A 61 19.21 -4.56 -12.02
C PHE A 61 19.48 -3.38 -12.94
N PHE A 62 18.70 -2.32 -12.80
CA PHE A 62 18.79 -1.17 -13.66
C PHE A 62 19.11 0.09 -12.87
N GLN A 63 20.03 0.89 -13.39
CA GLN A 63 20.37 2.19 -12.83
C GLN A 63 20.30 3.26 -13.93
N TYR A 64 19.73 4.40 -13.60
CA TYR A 64 19.67 5.51 -14.54
C TYR A 64 21.07 6.09 -14.83
N PRO A 65 21.34 6.46 -16.09
CA PRO A 65 22.54 7.22 -16.41
C PRO A 65 22.49 8.61 -15.73
N SER A 66 23.65 9.17 -15.52
CA SER A 66 23.79 10.55 -15.02
C SER A 66 23.23 11.55 -16.03
N THR A 67 22.63 12.62 -15.52
CA THR A 67 22.21 13.77 -16.35
C THR A 67 23.21 14.89 -16.19
N PRO A 68 23.62 15.61 -17.26
CA PRO A 68 24.50 16.75 -17.14
C PRO A 68 23.98 17.81 -16.18
N ALA A 69 24.85 18.36 -15.33
CA ALA A 69 24.46 19.23 -14.23
C ALA A 69 23.69 20.50 -14.68
N TRP A 70 24.07 21.08 -15.82
CA TRP A 70 23.36 22.25 -16.38
C TRP A 70 21.93 21.91 -16.78
N LYS A 71 21.71 20.72 -17.38
CA LYS A 71 20.40 20.23 -17.77
C LYS A 71 19.54 19.95 -16.54
N GLU A 72 20.13 19.38 -15.50
CA GLU A 72 19.46 19.13 -14.23
C GLU A 72 18.96 20.43 -13.58
N LYS A 73 19.75 21.52 -13.63
CA LYS A 73 19.33 22.85 -13.14
C LYS A 73 18.14 23.39 -13.94
N CYS A 74 18.17 23.32 -15.27
CA CYS A 74 17.04 23.74 -16.12
C CYS A 74 15.77 22.92 -15.83
N CYS A 75 15.92 21.60 -15.67
CA CYS A 75 14.82 20.70 -15.31
C CYS A 75 14.20 21.04 -13.95
N LYS A 76 15.03 21.33 -12.95
CA LYS A 76 14.55 21.79 -11.62
C LYS A 76 13.80 23.11 -11.69
N ALA A 77 14.31 24.07 -12.47
CA ALA A 77 13.64 25.36 -12.66
C ALA A 77 12.25 25.20 -13.31
N TYR A 78 12.14 24.41 -14.39
CA TYR A 78 10.85 24.15 -15.02
C TYR A 78 9.91 23.39 -14.08
N SER A 79 10.40 22.40 -13.35
CA SER A 79 9.60 21.66 -12.36
C SER A 79 9.02 22.56 -11.29
N TYR A 80 9.78 23.55 -10.84
CA TYR A 80 9.28 24.58 -9.91
C TYR A 80 8.18 25.43 -10.53
N LEU A 81 8.40 25.93 -11.77
CA LEU A 81 7.41 26.74 -12.50
C LEU A 81 6.11 25.97 -12.73
N TYR A 82 6.20 24.72 -13.14
CA TYR A 82 5.02 23.87 -13.35
C TYR A 82 4.19 23.72 -12.08
N ARG A 83 4.84 23.45 -10.95
CA ARG A 83 4.14 23.23 -9.67
C ARG A 83 3.49 24.48 -9.10
N LYS A 84 4.02 25.68 -9.41
CA LYS A 84 3.64 26.92 -8.71
C LYS A 84 2.95 27.94 -9.58
N VAL A 85 3.20 27.94 -10.89
CA VAL A 85 2.84 29.08 -11.75
C VAL A 85 2.11 28.67 -13.04
N LEU A 86 2.55 27.58 -13.69
CA LEU A 86 2.03 27.24 -15.00
C LEU A 86 0.64 26.60 -14.92
N PRO A 87 -0.25 26.85 -15.91
CA PRO A 87 -1.50 26.13 -15.99
C PRO A 87 -1.25 24.63 -16.20
N GLN A 88 -2.03 23.81 -15.51
CA GLN A 88 -1.88 22.35 -15.55
C GLN A 88 -2.69 21.78 -16.72
N THR A 89 -2.12 21.87 -17.91
CA THR A 89 -2.63 21.29 -19.16
C THR A 89 -1.86 20.02 -19.53
N GLN A 90 -2.37 19.26 -20.49
CA GLN A 90 -1.65 18.08 -20.99
C GLN A 90 -0.27 18.48 -21.56
N GLN A 91 -0.18 19.59 -22.29
CA GLN A 91 1.08 20.05 -22.89
C GLN A 91 2.13 20.41 -21.83
N THR A 92 1.74 21.19 -20.81
CA THR A 92 2.64 21.56 -19.71
C THR A 92 3.00 20.33 -18.84
N SER A 93 2.09 19.38 -18.69
CA SER A 93 2.35 18.09 -18.04
C SER A 93 3.37 17.23 -18.81
N ASP A 94 3.28 17.20 -20.14
CA ASP A 94 4.26 16.48 -20.96
C ASP A 94 5.64 17.13 -20.88
N LEU A 95 5.72 18.45 -20.90
CA LEU A 95 6.97 19.17 -20.66
C LEU A 95 7.51 18.92 -19.24
N TYR A 96 6.63 18.86 -18.22
CA TYR A 96 7.04 18.51 -16.87
C TYR A 96 7.59 17.08 -16.82
N MET A 97 6.96 16.10 -17.50
CA MET A 97 7.53 14.77 -17.60
C MET A 97 8.92 14.79 -18.24
N HIS A 98 9.12 15.55 -19.31
CA HIS A 98 10.44 15.70 -19.93
C HIS A 98 11.49 16.34 -19.02
N SER A 99 11.08 17.23 -18.11
CA SER A 99 11.98 17.86 -17.15
C SER A 99 12.27 16.98 -15.93
N SER A 100 11.25 16.31 -15.39
CA SER A 100 11.41 15.42 -14.21
C SER A 100 12.01 14.05 -14.57
N PHE A 101 11.86 13.65 -15.83
CA PHE A 101 12.39 12.40 -16.39
C PHE A 101 13.06 12.67 -17.75
N PRO A 102 14.31 13.21 -17.74
CA PRO A 102 15.03 13.61 -18.95
C PRO A 102 15.22 12.46 -19.97
N SER A 103 15.43 12.85 -21.24
CA SER A 103 15.53 11.92 -22.37
C SER A 103 16.56 10.81 -22.16
N GLU A 104 17.69 11.13 -21.54
CA GLU A 104 18.75 10.14 -21.28
C GLU A 104 18.25 9.02 -20.39
N LYS A 105 17.57 9.38 -19.29
CA LYS A 105 16.99 8.40 -18.35
C LYS A 105 15.83 7.65 -18.98
N ARG A 106 14.97 8.35 -19.73
CA ARG A 106 13.81 7.75 -20.39
C ARG A 106 14.22 6.76 -21.48
N ASN A 107 15.17 7.15 -22.34
CA ASN A 107 15.66 6.29 -23.40
C ASN A 107 16.35 5.04 -22.82
N ALA A 108 17.20 5.21 -21.80
CA ALA A 108 17.87 4.10 -21.15
C ALA A 108 16.87 3.11 -20.54
N LEU A 109 15.82 3.61 -19.85
CA LEU A 109 14.76 2.74 -19.32
C LEU A 109 14.00 2.04 -20.43
N ALA A 110 13.65 2.75 -21.51
CA ALA A 110 12.91 2.16 -22.62
C ALA A 110 13.72 1.07 -23.33
N GLU A 111 15.03 1.27 -23.54
CA GLU A 111 15.92 0.26 -24.14
C GLU A 111 16.06 -0.96 -23.21
N GLU A 112 16.21 -0.75 -21.90
CA GLU A 112 16.23 -1.85 -20.92
C GLU A 112 14.96 -2.70 -21.00
N LEU A 113 13.79 -2.06 -21.01
CA LEU A 113 12.49 -2.73 -21.07
C LEU A 113 12.26 -3.41 -22.42
N LYS A 114 12.74 -2.83 -23.52
CA LYS A 114 12.61 -3.37 -24.87
C LYS A 114 13.43 -4.63 -25.09
N THR A 115 14.65 -4.71 -24.51
CA THR A 115 15.52 -5.89 -24.63
C THR A 115 14.90 -7.15 -24.04
N GLY A 116 13.98 -7.04 -23.06
CA GLY A 116 13.27 -8.16 -22.48
C GLY A 116 12.17 -8.74 -23.37
N ASN A 117 11.74 -8.01 -24.41
CA ASN A 117 10.66 -8.42 -25.34
C ASN A 117 9.40 -8.91 -24.58
N TYR A 118 8.92 -8.07 -23.67
CA TYR A 118 7.77 -8.38 -22.80
C TYR A 118 6.45 -8.18 -23.52
N ASP A 119 5.47 -9.06 -23.26
CA ASP A 119 4.08 -8.89 -23.66
C ASP A 119 3.39 -7.83 -22.82
N THR A 120 3.71 -7.81 -21.51
CA THR A 120 3.15 -6.87 -20.55
C THR A 120 4.23 -6.34 -19.59
N ILE A 121 4.21 -5.03 -19.35
CA ILE A 121 5.05 -4.37 -18.34
C ILE A 121 4.16 -3.68 -17.32
N ILE A 122 4.39 -3.97 -16.04
CA ILE A 122 3.65 -3.44 -14.90
C ILE A 122 4.54 -2.48 -14.13
N GLY A 123 4.27 -1.18 -14.19
CA GLY A 123 4.95 -0.16 -13.38
C GLY A 123 4.32 -0.08 -11.99
N VAL A 124 5.08 -0.48 -10.99
CA VAL A 124 4.62 -0.54 -9.59
C VAL A 124 4.83 0.81 -8.92
N HIS A 125 3.81 1.34 -8.27
CA HIS A 125 3.68 2.71 -7.75
C HIS A 125 3.42 3.79 -8.81
N ALA A 126 2.72 4.84 -8.40
CA ALA A 126 2.36 5.97 -9.26
C ALA A 126 3.56 6.61 -9.99
N PRO A 127 4.72 6.87 -9.35
CA PRO A 127 5.88 7.44 -10.05
C PRO A 127 6.44 6.54 -11.16
N LEU A 128 6.55 5.23 -10.93
CA LEU A 128 7.04 4.30 -11.96
C LEU A 128 6.00 4.07 -13.06
N ALA A 129 4.72 4.03 -12.71
CA ALA A 129 3.64 3.99 -13.69
C ALA A 129 3.70 5.21 -14.64
N ALA A 130 3.93 6.42 -14.12
CA ALA A 130 4.07 7.63 -14.94
C ALA A 130 5.34 7.60 -15.82
N ARG A 131 6.48 7.11 -15.28
CA ARG A 131 7.72 6.94 -16.08
C ARG A 131 7.55 5.88 -17.16
N LEU A 132 6.88 4.76 -16.87
CA LEU A 132 6.54 3.73 -17.85
C LEU A 132 5.65 4.32 -18.95
N ALA A 133 4.63 5.10 -18.60
CA ALA A 133 3.78 5.82 -19.54
C ALA A 133 4.55 6.76 -20.48
N ALA A 134 5.60 7.43 -19.95
CA ALA A 134 6.47 8.28 -20.76
C ALA A 134 7.30 7.50 -21.80
N CYS A 135 7.47 6.18 -21.62
CA CYS A 135 8.16 5.30 -22.57
C CYS A 135 7.23 4.73 -23.67
N ARG A 136 5.91 4.98 -23.62
CA ARG A 136 4.90 4.38 -24.52
C ARG A 136 5.33 4.36 -25.99
N LYS A 137 5.77 5.49 -26.55
CA LYS A 137 6.15 5.60 -27.96
C LYS A 137 7.33 4.69 -28.35
N MET A 138 8.18 4.34 -27.40
CA MET A 138 9.38 3.51 -27.64
C MET A 138 9.11 2.02 -27.43
N LEU A 139 8.08 1.67 -26.66
CA LEU A 139 7.73 0.28 -26.33
C LEU A 139 6.69 -0.34 -27.28
N GLY A 140 6.23 0.41 -28.28
CA GLY A 140 5.37 -0.10 -29.35
C GLY A 140 4.06 -0.69 -28.85
N THR A 141 3.79 -1.94 -29.20
CA THR A 141 2.56 -2.67 -28.89
C THR A 141 2.57 -3.38 -27.54
N THR A 142 3.67 -3.32 -26.78
CA THR A 142 3.75 -3.89 -25.43
C THR A 142 2.65 -3.29 -24.56
N LYS A 143 1.93 -4.15 -23.83
CA LYS A 143 0.90 -3.72 -22.90
C LYS A 143 1.52 -3.05 -21.66
N LEU A 144 1.12 -1.82 -21.36
CA LEU A 144 1.64 -1.06 -20.24
C LEU A 144 0.57 -0.89 -19.17
N ILE A 145 0.85 -1.38 -17.97
CA ILE A 145 -0.05 -1.32 -16.82
C ILE A 145 0.61 -0.50 -15.72
N GLY A 146 -0.11 0.45 -15.15
CA GLY A 146 0.28 1.13 -13.92
C GLY A 146 -0.41 0.45 -12.73
N TRP A 147 0.33 0.12 -11.68
CA TRP A 147 -0.23 -0.45 -10.46
C TRP A 147 -0.04 0.52 -9.29
N VAL A 148 -1.12 1.24 -8.96
CA VAL A 148 -1.10 2.31 -7.96
C VAL A 148 -1.47 1.75 -6.59
N HIS A 149 -0.56 1.81 -5.64
CA HIS A 149 -0.71 1.21 -4.30
C HIS A 149 -1.25 2.14 -3.22
N ASN A 150 -1.32 3.44 -3.49
CA ASN A 150 -1.85 4.43 -2.56
C ASN A 150 -3.23 4.90 -3.04
N SER A 151 -4.12 5.29 -2.10
CA SER A 151 -5.38 5.91 -2.47
C SER A 151 -5.15 7.26 -3.16
N PHE A 152 -6.15 7.71 -3.92
CA PHE A 152 -6.11 9.02 -4.60
C PHE A 152 -5.87 10.15 -3.61
N GLU A 153 -6.58 10.14 -2.48
CA GLU A 153 -6.42 11.14 -1.43
C GLU A 153 -5.03 11.09 -0.80
N ALA A 154 -4.48 9.90 -0.56
CA ALA A 154 -3.13 9.76 -0.01
C ALA A 154 -2.06 10.35 -0.95
N LEU A 155 -2.25 10.25 -2.26
CA LEU A 155 -1.31 10.79 -3.23
C LEU A 155 -1.41 12.31 -3.38
N PHE A 156 -2.63 12.87 -3.34
CA PHE A 156 -2.88 14.22 -3.87
C PHE A 156 -3.51 15.19 -2.86
N ASN A 157 -3.75 14.82 -1.60
CA ASN A 157 -4.23 15.81 -0.64
C ASN A 157 -3.12 16.82 -0.24
N PRO A 158 -3.49 18.00 0.31
CA PRO A 158 -2.51 19.04 0.68
C PRO A 158 -1.48 18.61 1.74
N THR A 159 -1.79 17.58 2.52
CA THR A 159 -0.90 17.03 3.55
C THR A 159 -0.24 15.73 3.11
N SER A 160 -0.31 15.40 1.81
CA SER A 160 0.28 14.18 1.27
C SER A 160 1.77 14.09 1.55
N LEU A 161 2.19 12.92 2.02
CA LEU A 161 3.59 12.56 2.22
C LEU A 161 4.25 12.02 0.92
N TYR A 162 3.48 11.91 -0.18
CA TYR A 162 3.94 11.23 -1.39
C TYR A 162 4.15 12.19 -2.56
N ILE A 163 3.08 12.80 -3.10
CA ILE A 163 3.15 13.56 -4.34
C ILE A 163 2.69 15.01 -4.15
N GLY A 164 1.48 15.20 -3.63
CA GLY A 164 0.85 16.50 -3.44
C GLY A 164 -0.11 16.90 -4.57
N PRO A 165 -1.03 17.84 -4.28
CA PRO A 165 -2.11 18.22 -5.17
C PRO A 165 -1.64 18.91 -6.45
N GLU A 166 -0.48 19.59 -6.40
CA GLU A 166 0.09 20.30 -7.54
C GLU A 166 0.55 19.39 -8.69
N LEU A 167 0.62 18.07 -8.46
CA LEU A 167 0.97 17.10 -9.49
C LEU A 167 -0.19 16.19 -9.89
N GLN A 168 -1.38 16.37 -9.33
CA GLN A 168 -2.54 15.53 -9.60
C GLN A 168 -2.87 15.45 -11.10
N CYS A 169 -3.01 16.60 -11.77
CA CYS A 169 -3.26 16.65 -13.22
C CYS A 169 -2.16 15.95 -14.00
N HIS A 170 -0.89 16.14 -13.60
CA HIS A 170 0.24 15.52 -14.26
C HIS A 170 0.13 14.00 -14.25
N TYR A 171 -0.10 13.38 -13.08
CA TYR A 171 -0.20 11.93 -12.99
C TYR A 171 -1.38 11.39 -13.77
N VAL A 172 -2.53 12.04 -13.70
CA VAL A 172 -3.72 11.67 -14.47
C VAL A 172 -3.43 11.68 -15.98
N TYR A 173 -2.83 12.76 -16.51
CA TYR A 173 -2.44 12.83 -17.92
C TYR A 173 -1.41 11.78 -18.34
N GLN A 174 -0.48 11.41 -17.47
CA GLN A 174 0.45 10.33 -17.79
C GLN A 174 -0.27 8.97 -17.79
N PHE A 175 -1.15 8.71 -16.83
CA PHE A 175 -1.88 7.43 -16.77
C PHE A 175 -2.80 7.18 -17.97
N ARG A 176 -3.30 8.21 -18.66
CA ARG A 176 -4.02 8.05 -19.96
C ARG A 176 -3.21 7.31 -21.03
N LYS A 177 -1.88 7.31 -20.93
CA LYS A 177 -0.99 6.65 -21.90
C LYS A 177 -0.77 5.17 -21.58
N LEU A 178 -1.29 4.68 -20.47
CA LEU A 178 -1.27 3.27 -20.07
C LEU A 178 -2.48 2.54 -20.65
N ASP A 179 -2.35 1.25 -20.90
CA ASP A 179 -3.46 0.39 -21.32
C ASP A 179 -4.44 0.13 -20.17
N ALA A 180 -3.93 0.12 -18.92
CA ALA A 180 -4.75 0.07 -17.72
C ALA A 180 -4.02 0.68 -16.53
N THR A 181 -4.79 1.28 -15.61
CA THR A 181 -4.32 1.72 -14.30
C THR A 181 -5.02 0.90 -13.23
N ILE A 182 -4.25 0.08 -12.51
CA ILE A 182 -4.77 -0.75 -11.44
C ILE A 182 -4.78 0.07 -10.15
N VAL A 183 -5.94 0.10 -9.51
CA VAL A 183 -6.18 0.69 -8.21
C VAL A 183 -6.72 -0.37 -7.24
N LEU A 184 -6.66 -0.10 -5.94
CA LEU A 184 -6.88 -1.12 -4.92
C LEU A 184 -8.31 -1.15 -4.36
N CYS A 185 -9.17 -0.19 -4.74
CA CYS A 185 -10.58 -0.16 -4.33
C CYS A 185 -11.44 0.56 -5.38
N LYS A 186 -12.76 0.33 -5.33
CA LYS A 186 -13.75 0.95 -6.22
C LYS A 186 -13.81 2.45 -6.03
N HIS A 187 -13.75 2.90 -4.76
CA HIS A 187 -13.74 4.33 -4.45
C HIS A 187 -12.63 5.08 -5.21
N ASP A 188 -11.41 4.55 -5.23
CA ASP A 188 -10.31 5.15 -5.99
C ASP A 188 -10.58 5.11 -7.49
N ALA A 189 -11.09 3.98 -8.01
CA ALA A 189 -11.43 3.87 -9.43
C ALA A 189 -12.47 4.92 -9.84
N ASP A 190 -13.48 5.11 -9.04
CA ASP A 190 -14.55 6.09 -9.28
C ASP A 190 -14.02 7.53 -9.14
N THR A 191 -13.15 7.78 -8.18
CA THR A 191 -12.49 9.08 -8.00
C THR A 191 -11.63 9.43 -9.21
N TYR A 192 -10.80 8.50 -9.69
CA TYR A 192 -10.00 8.71 -10.90
C TYR A 192 -10.87 8.96 -12.14
N ARG A 193 -11.96 8.20 -12.33
CA ARG A 193 -12.88 8.38 -13.48
C ARG A 193 -13.68 9.66 -13.38
N ALA A 194 -14.08 10.07 -12.17
CA ALA A 194 -14.77 11.35 -11.96
C ALA A 194 -13.85 12.53 -12.30
N TYR A 195 -12.56 12.40 -11.97
CA TYR A 195 -11.57 13.40 -12.34
C TYR A 195 -11.26 13.40 -13.85
N ASP A 196 -11.20 12.23 -14.45
CA ASP A 196 -10.93 12.04 -15.88
C ASP A 196 -11.58 10.78 -16.44
N PRO A 197 -12.72 10.93 -17.15
CA PRO A 197 -13.45 9.80 -17.76
C PRO A 197 -12.66 8.99 -18.80
N GLN A 198 -11.52 9.50 -19.29
CA GLN A 198 -10.68 8.79 -20.27
C GLN A 198 -9.73 7.79 -19.63
N LEU A 199 -9.63 7.76 -18.29
CA LEU A 199 -8.78 6.83 -17.60
C LEU A 199 -9.37 5.41 -17.60
N ASN A 200 -8.58 4.47 -18.09
CA ASN A 200 -8.90 3.05 -17.99
C ASN A 200 -8.45 2.52 -16.61
N THR A 201 -9.30 2.68 -15.59
CA THR A 201 -9.04 2.17 -14.24
C THR A 201 -9.67 0.80 -14.04
N THR A 202 -8.92 -0.11 -13.46
CA THR A 202 -9.36 -1.46 -13.09
C THR A 202 -9.07 -1.71 -11.61
N VAL A 203 -10.04 -2.26 -10.89
CA VAL A 203 -9.86 -2.60 -9.47
C VAL A 203 -9.30 -4.02 -9.35
N ILE A 204 -8.13 -4.14 -8.72
CA ILE A 204 -7.60 -5.43 -8.29
C ILE A 204 -7.15 -5.29 -6.84
N TYR A 205 -7.78 -6.03 -5.96
CA TYR A 205 -7.42 -6.05 -4.54
C TYR A 205 -6.03 -6.66 -4.32
N ASN A 206 -5.37 -6.23 -3.26
CA ASN A 206 -4.17 -6.93 -2.81
C ASN A 206 -4.55 -8.28 -2.19
N PRO A 207 -3.76 -9.34 -2.43
CA PRO A 207 -3.98 -10.63 -1.79
C PRO A 207 -3.59 -10.59 -0.31
N LEU A 208 -4.07 -11.56 0.43
CA LEU A 208 -3.47 -11.94 1.71
C LEU A 208 -2.03 -12.39 1.46
N THR A 209 -1.08 -11.70 2.09
CA THR A 209 0.36 -11.92 1.85
C THR A 209 1.06 -12.71 2.95
N LEU A 210 0.35 -13.01 4.02
CA LEU A 210 0.82 -13.86 5.12
C LEU A 210 0.16 -15.24 5.00
N SER A 211 0.91 -16.30 5.27
CA SER A 211 0.29 -17.59 5.56
C SER A 211 -0.47 -17.45 6.88
N PRO A 212 -1.80 -17.67 6.91
CA PRO A 212 -2.54 -17.60 8.16
C PRO A 212 -1.94 -18.59 9.16
N GLY A 213 -1.61 -18.09 10.36
CA GLY A 213 -1.23 -18.90 11.49
C GLY A 213 -2.47 -19.55 12.14
N LYS A 214 -2.31 -19.99 13.39
CA LYS A 214 -3.45 -20.43 14.21
C LYS A 214 -4.39 -19.23 14.40
N PRO A 215 -5.71 -19.38 14.15
CA PRO A 215 -6.66 -18.32 14.47
C PRO A 215 -6.63 -17.97 15.97
N SER A 216 -7.00 -16.75 16.31
CA SER A 216 -7.15 -16.34 17.71
C SER A 216 -8.23 -17.15 18.42
N GLU A 217 -8.06 -17.32 19.73
CA GLU A 217 -9.05 -17.97 20.61
C GLU A 217 -10.06 -16.97 21.20
N GLY A 218 -9.81 -15.67 21.09
CA GLY A 218 -10.72 -14.62 21.51
C GLY A 218 -10.88 -14.44 23.03
N THR A 219 -9.90 -14.86 23.82
CA THR A 219 -9.99 -14.83 25.28
C THR A 219 -8.97 -13.94 25.98
N SER A 220 -8.11 -13.31 25.21
CA SER A 220 -6.89 -12.65 25.74
C SER A 220 -7.12 -11.25 26.33
N LYS A 221 -8.29 -10.63 26.09
CA LYS A 221 -8.60 -9.24 26.44
C LYS A 221 -7.54 -8.25 25.92
N ARG A 222 -7.10 -8.47 24.69
CA ARG A 222 -6.00 -7.76 24.07
C ARG A 222 -6.43 -7.15 22.74
N PHE A 223 -6.26 -5.82 22.62
CA PHE A 223 -6.31 -5.14 21.34
C PHE A 223 -4.95 -5.21 20.66
N LEU A 224 -4.96 -5.25 19.33
CA LEU A 224 -3.76 -5.21 18.50
C LEU A 224 -3.87 -4.12 17.45
N ALA A 225 -2.81 -3.35 17.28
CA ALA A 225 -2.62 -2.46 16.13
C ALA A 225 -1.24 -2.70 15.54
N VAL A 226 -1.14 -2.68 14.19
CA VAL A 226 0.10 -2.99 13.47
C VAL A 226 0.35 -1.92 12.41
N GLY A 227 1.56 -1.37 12.36
CA GLY A 227 1.93 -0.45 11.30
C GLY A 227 3.14 0.42 11.62
N ARG A 228 3.57 1.19 10.61
CA ARG A 228 4.64 2.17 10.78
C ARG A 228 4.22 3.26 11.76
N PHE A 229 5.10 3.69 12.63
CA PHE A 229 4.84 4.77 13.57
C PHE A 229 4.84 6.12 12.85
N SER A 230 3.65 6.50 12.40
CA SER A 230 3.36 7.74 11.70
C SER A 230 1.98 8.26 12.12
N ARG A 231 1.96 9.36 12.91
CA ARG A 231 0.72 9.99 13.39
C ARG A 231 -0.17 10.41 12.24
N GLN A 232 0.41 11.08 11.25
CA GLN A 232 -0.34 11.59 10.09
C GLN A 232 -1.00 10.48 9.29
N HIS A 233 -0.48 9.25 9.34
CA HIS A 233 -1.02 8.10 8.63
C HIS A 233 -1.76 7.14 9.57
N LYS A 234 -1.05 6.47 10.48
CA LYS A 234 -1.58 5.34 11.27
C LYS A 234 -2.39 5.74 12.49
N GLY A 235 -2.28 7.00 12.95
CA GLY A 235 -3.12 7.53 14.00
C GLY A 235 -2.98 6.82 15.36
N PHE A 236 -1.80 6.28 15.70
CA PHE A 236 -1.59 5.63 16.99
C PHE A 236 -1.68 6.60 18.17
N ASP A 237 -1.51 7.89 17.93
CA ASP A 237 -1.83 8.94 18.88
C ASP A 237 -3.32 8.94 19.27
N LEU A 238 -4.22 8.81 18.27
CA LEU A 238 -5.66 8.69 18.50
C LEU A 238 -6.00 7.39 19.24
N LEU A 239 -5.33 6.30 18.89
CA LEU A 239 -5.55 4.99 19.52
C LEU A 239 -5.15 5.00 21.00
N ILE A 240 -3.97 5.55 21.33
CA ILE A 240 -3.50 5.67 22.73
C ILE A 240 -4.46 6.54 23.55
N GLU A 241 -4.92 7.65 22.98
CA GLU A 241 -5.89 8.54 23.65
C GLU A 241 -7.24 7.83 23.87
N ALA A 242 -7.75 7.10 22.87
CA ALA A 242 -8.99 6.33 22.98
C ALA A 242 -8.86 5.20 24.00
N PHE A 243 -7.73 4.49 24.00
CA PHE A 243 -7.46 3.45 24.99
C PHE A 243 -7.41 4.02 26.41
N ARG A 244 -6.86 5.23 26.61
CA ARG A 244 -6.88 5.93 27.91
C ARG A 244 -8.30 6.11 28.43
N ILE A 245 -9.25 6.47 27.57
CA ILE A 245 -10.65 6.64 27.94
C ILE A 245 -11.27 5.28 28.28
N PHE A 246 -11.08 4.29 27.39
CA PHE A 246 -11.60 2.92 27.54
C PHE A 246 -11.09 2.23 28.80
N ALA A 247 -9.81 2.37 29.11
CA ALA A 247 -9.12 1.67 30.21
C ALA A 247 -9.62 2.04 31.61
N LYS A 248 -10.30 3.17 31.77
CA LYS A 248 -10.87 3.61 33.06
C LYS A 248 -11.88 2.62 33.61
N GLU A 249 -12.68 2.02 32.73
CA GLU A 249 -13.75 1.09 33.11
C GLU A 249 -13.42 -0.38 32.78
N ASN A 250 -12.30 -0.62 32.11
CA ASN A 250 -11.91 -1.94 31.58
C ASN A 250 -10.46 -2.28 31.99
N SER A 251 -10.23 -2.44 33.32
CA SER A 251 -8.89 -2.56 33.90
C SER A 251 -8.09 -3.77 33.44
N GLU A 252 -8.70 -4.81 32.91
CA GLU A 252 -8.06 -6.07 32.51
C GLU A 252 -7.63 -6.12 31.02
N TRP A 253 -8.02 -5.12 30.22
CA TRP A 253 -7.66 -5.05 28.80
C TRP A 253 -6.31 -4.39 28.59
N THR A 254 -5.56 -4.90 27.61
CA THR A 254 -4.28 -4.35 27.18
C THR A 254 -4.31 -3.97 25.70
N LEU A 255 -3.33 -3.19 25.27
CA LEU A 255 -3.15 -2.79 23.88
C LEU A 255 -1.71 -3.09 23.45
N ASP A 256 -1.55 -3.93 22.43
CA ASP A 256 -0.29 -4.14 21.75
C ASP A 256 -0.22 -3.28 20.48
N ILE A 257 0.86 -2.52 20.32
CA ILE A 257 1.17 -1.74 19.11
C ILE A 257 2.47 -2.30 18.53
N VAL A 258 2.41 -2.92 17.35
CA VAL A 258 3.57 -3.56 16.71
C VAL A 258 4.02 -2.75 15.50
N GLY A 259 5.28 -2.35 15.49
CA GLY A 259 5.85 -1.60 14.38
C GLY A 259 7.09 -0.81 14.77
N GLU A 260 7.46 0.12 13.91
CA GLU A 260 8.60 1.01 14.10
C GLU A 260 8.40 2.34 13.41
N GLY A 261 9.15 3.36 13.82
CA GLY A 261 9.17 4.67 13.17
C GLY A 261 9.68 5.77 14.10
N VAL A 262 9.95 6.91 13.51
CA VAL A 262 10.58 8.06 14.20
C VAL A 262 9.69 8.67 15.30
N GLU A 263 8.41 8.34 15.32
CA GLU A 263 7.45 8.89 16.30
C GLU A 263 7.26 8.01 17.55
N GLU A 264 7.97 6.89 17.68
CA GLU A 264 7.92 6.03 18.87
C GLU A 264 8.14 6.79 20.20
N PRO A 265 9.11 7.72 20.31
CA PRO A 265 9.30 8.49 21.54
C PRO A 265 8.07 9.30 21.96
N ILE A 266 7.28 9.78 21.00
CA ILE A 266 6.03 10.51 21.25
C ILE A 266 5.00 9.58 21.88
N TYR A 267 4.84 8.36 21.36
CA TYR A 267 3.89 7.38 21.88
C TYR A 267 4.29 6.91 23.29
N ARG A 268 5.57 6.64 23.53
CA ARG A 268 6.06 6.31 24.87
C ARG A 268 5.85 7.44 25.87
N LYS A 269 6.03 8.69 25.43
CA LYS A 269 5.72 9.86 26.27
C LYS A 269 4.23 9.92 26.61
N MET A 270 3.33 9.71 25.65
CA MET A 270 1.88 9.67 25.89
C MET A 270 1.51 8.57 26.89
N MET A 271 2.07 7.37 26.74
CA MET A 271 1.85 6.24 27.67
C MET A 271 2.23 6.63 29.11
N LYS A 272 3.39 7.25 29.28
CA LYS A 272 3.87 7.72 30.59
C LYS A 272 2.98 8.83 31.17
N ASP A 273 2.65 9.86 30.37
CA ASP A 273 1.81 10.98 30.79
C ASP A 273 0.40 10.50 31.21
N TYR A 274 -0.08 9.39 30.63
CA TYR A 274 -1.37 8.78 30.94
C TYR A 274 -1.30 7.64 31.96
N GLN A 275 -0.12 7.26 32.46
CA GLN A 275 0.11 6.15 33.40
C GLN A 275 -0.41 4.80 32.84
N LEU A 276 -0.11 4.54 31.57
CA LEU A 276 -0.57 3.34 30.83
C LEU A 276 0.56 2.40 30.42
N GLU A 277 1.77 2.54 30.99
CA GLU A 277 2.96 1.77 30.61
C GLU A 277 2.80 0.26 30.85
N GLU A 278 2.02 -0.11 31.88
CA GLU A 278 1.69 -1.52 32.18
C GLU A 278 0.51 -2.07 31.33
N ARG A 279 -0.13 -1.22 30.54
CA ARG A 279 -1.35 -1.55 29.81
C ARG A 279 -1.22 -1.43 28.29
N ILE A 280 -0.27 -0.64 27.83
CA ILE A 280 0.07 -0.47 26.41
C ILE A 280 1.49 -0.96 26.20
N HIS A 281 1.66 -1.91 25.28
CA HIS A 281 2.96 -2.48 24.95
C HIS A 281 3.34 -2.13 23.52
N ILE A 282 4.47 -1.46 23.35
CA ILE A 282 5.05 -1.18 22.04
C ILE A 282 6.10 -2.26 21.74
N HIS A 283 5.88 -2.95 20.63
CA HIS A 283 6.76 -3.99 20.10
C HIS A 283 7.41 -3.52 18.79
N SER A 284 8.71 -3.80 18.64
CA SER A 284 9.43 -3.52 17.41
C SER A 284 8.91 -4.32 16.23
N PHE A 285 9.25 -3.89 15.01
CA PHE A 285 8.99 -4.66 13.80
C PHE A 285 9.44 -6.13 13.96
N THR A 286 8.63 -7.04 13.44
CA THR A 286 8.90 -8.48 13.50
C THR A 286 8.45 -9.19 12.24
N ASN A 287 9.20 -10.22 11.83
CA ASN A 287 8.81 -11.13 10.75
C ASN A 287 7.79 -12.18 11.22
N ASN A 288 7.58 -12.34 12.53
CA ASN A 288 6.60 -13.25 13.13
C ASN A 288 5.36 -12.51 13.62
N ILE A 289 4.77 -11.70 12.76
CA ILE A 289 3.58 -10.91 13.10
C ILE A 289 2.35 -11.78 13.36
N GLN A 290 2.29 -13.00 12.78
CA GLN A 290 1.20 -13.96 12.97
C GLN A 290 0.98 -14.29 14.45
N LYS A 291 2.06 -14.34 15.26
CA LYS A 291 1.96 -14.55 16.71
C LYS A 291 1.06 -13.49 17.36
N TYR A 292 1.26 -12.23 17.03
CA TYR A 292 0.47 -11.12 17.62
C TYR A 292 -0.99 -11.18 17.18
N TYR A 293 -1.27 -11.49 15.90
CA TYR A 293 -2.64 -11.70 15.45
C TYR A 293 -3.30 -12.87 16.18
N SER A 294 -2.61 -14.01 16.38
CA SER A 294 -3.15 -15.18 17.06
C SER A 294 -3.39 -14.95 18.56
N GLU A 295 -2.61 -14.09 19.19
CA GLU A 295 -2.72 -13.77 20.61
C GLU A 295 -3.69 -12.60 20.90
N ALA A 296 -4.10 -11.84 19.92
CA ALA A 296 -5.04 -10.74 20.08
C ALA A 296 -6.50 -11.22 20.17
N GLN A 297 -7.38 -10.39 20.70
CA GLN A 297 -8.82 -10.60 20.70
C GLN A 297 -9.55 -9.72 19.69
N VAL A 298 -9.08 -8.48 19.50
CA VAL A 298 -9.66 -7.50 18.59
C VAL A 298 -8.54 -6.74 17.89
N TYR A 299 -8.67 -6.54 16.59
CA TYR A 299 -7.76 -5.69 15.83
C TYR A 299 -8.31 -4.25 15.73
N VAL A 300 -7.44 -3.24 15.82
CA VAL A 300 -7.82 -1.83 15.72
C VAL A 300 -7.02 -1.14 14.62
N LEU A 301 -7.72 -0.57 13.65
CA LEU A 301 -7.15 0.32 12.63
C LEU A 301 -7.57 1.76 12.92
N SER A 302 -6.65 2.56 13.43
CA SER A 302 -6.85 3.98 13.73
C SER A 302 -6.35 4.91 12.61
N SER A 303 -6.02 4.36 11.45
CA SER A 303 -5.42 5.11 10.32
C SER A 303 -6.32 6.24 9.86
N ARG A 304 -5.70 7.39 9.53
CA ARG A 304 -6.40 8.53 8.94
C ARG A 304 -6.70 8.33 7.46
N TRP A 305 -5.93 7.49 6.79
CA TRP A 305 -6.12 7.04 5.41
C TRP A 305 -5.41 5.72 5.17
N GLU A 306 -5.86 4.97 4.16
CA GLU A 306 -5.25 3.70 3.72
C GLU A 306 -5.31 3.58 2.19
N GLY A 307 -4.27 3.00 1.61
CA GLY A 307 -4.30 2.60 0.20
C GLY A 307 -5.14 1.34 -0.01
N PHE A 308 -4.92 0.33 0.86
CA PHE A 308 -5.70 -0.90 0.88
C PHE A 308 -5.98 -1.37 2.31
N GLY A 309 -4.97 -1.34 3.20
CA GLY A 309 -5.12 -1.86 4.55
C GLY A 309 -4.88 -3.38 4.60
N LEU A 310 -3.72 -3.85 4.14
CA LEU A 310 -3.31 -5.27 4.23
C LEU A 310 -3.54 -5.85 5.63
N VAL A 311 -3.28 -5.07 6.66
CA VAL A 311 -3.45 -5.44 8.06
C VAL A 311 -4.91 -5.78 8.43
N LEU A 312 -5.91 -5.25 7.71
CA LEU A 312 -7.32 -5.64 7.87
C LEU A 312 -7.55 -7.08 7.40
N VAL A 313 -7.01 -7.39 6.21
CA VAL A 313 -7.12 -8.74 5.64
C VAL A 313 -6.36 -9.75 6.49
N GLU A 314 -5.18 -9.36 6.98
CA GLU A 314 -4.35 -10.17 7.88
C GLU A 314 -5.08 -10.45 9.20
N ALA A 315 -5.69 -9.44 9.82
CA ALA A 315 -6.48 -9.60 11.05
C ALA A 315 -7.67 -10.52 10.84
N MET A 316 -8.44 -10.33 9.75
CA MET A 316 -9.58 -11.17 9.42
C MET A 316 -9.17 -12.63 9.13
N ALA A 317 -8.03 -12.85 8.50
CA ALA A 317 -7.49 -14.20 8.25
C ALA A 317 -7.07 -14.94 9.54
N HIS A 318 -6.89 -14.21 10.64
CA HIS A 318 -6.67 -14.77 11.98
C HIS A 318 -7.96 -14.80 12.83
N GLY A 319 -9.11 -14.54 12.21
CA GLY A 319 -10.42 -14.58 12.88
C GLY A 319 -10.68 -13.41 13.83
N LEU A 320 -9.98 -12.28 13.69
CA LEU A 320 -10.17 -11.15 14.58
C LEU A 320 -11.35 -10.27 14.16
N PRO A 321 -12.28 -9.92 15.07
CA PRO A 321 -13.12 -8.76 14.92
C PRO A 321 -12.27 -7.50 14.73
N VAL A 322 -12.74 -6.58 13.88
CA VAL A 322 -11.96 -5.40 13.49
C VAL A 322 -12.73 -4.12 13.81
N ILE A 323 -12.10 -3.25 14.61
CA ILE A 323 -12.50 -1.84 14.76
C ILE A 323 -11.68 -1.03 13.75
N SER A 324 -12.32 -0.17 12.96
CA SER A 324 -11.63 0.62 11.95
C SER A 324 -12.15 2.05 11.88
N SER A 325 -11.23 2.98 11.62
CA SER A 325 -11.63 4.28 11.08
C SER A 325 -12.55 4.07 9.87
N ASP A 326 -13.60 4.89 9.78
CA ASP A 326 -14.58 4.85 8.69
C ASP A 326 -13.94 5.42 7.42
N LEU A 327 -13.20 4.56 6.70
CA LEU A 327 -12.54 4.87 5.44
C LEU A 327 -13.23 4.12 4.29
N PRO A 328 -13.31 4.71 3.08
CA PRO A 328 -13.88 4.03 1.92
C PRO A 328 -13.28 2.65 1.66
N THR A 329 -11.95 2.53 1.75
CA THR A 329 -11.21 1.26 1.62
C THR A 329 -11.58 0.25 2.71
N SER A 330 -11.69 0.68 3.97
CA SER A 330 -12.08 -0.19 5.08
C SER A 330 -13.49 -0.75 4.88
N ARG A 331 -14.43 0.11 4.45
CA ARG A 331 -15.79 -0.30 4.13
C ARG A 331 -15.87 -1.29 2.97
N GLU A 332 -15.08 -1.08 1.93
CA GLU A 332 -15.06 -1.97 0.77
C GLU A 332 -14.48 -3.36 1.11
N ILE A 333 -13.45 -3.40 1.97
CA ILE A 333 -12.82 -4.64 2.40
C ILE A 333 -13.71 -5.43 3.37
N MET A 334 -14.31 -4.77 4.34
CA MET A 334 -15.00 -5.43 5.45
C MET A 334 -16.53 -5.40 5.34
N GLY A 335 -17.13 -4.48 4.57
CA GLY A 335 -18.59 -4.33 4.49
C GLY A 335 -19.23 -4.14 5.87
N ASP A 336 -20.35 -4.79 6.11
CA ASP A 336 -21.10 -4.70 7.37
C ASP A 336 -20.46 -5.49 8.53
N PHE A 337 -19.41 -6.25 8.26
CA PHE A 337 -18.65 -6.94 9.30
C PHE A 337 -17.89 -5.96 10.20
N GLY A 338 -17.30 -4.91 9.61
CA GLY A 338 -16.46 -3.93 10.29
C GLY A 338 -17.18 -3.16 11.37
N ILE A 339 -16.49 -2.86 12.47
CA ILE A 339 -16.97 -1.99 13.55
C ILE A 339 -16.36 -0.62 13.34
N TYR A 340 -17.11 0.32 12.78
CA TYR A 340 -16.59 1.61 12.33
C TYR A 340 -16.77 2.72 13.36
N PHE A 341 -15.79 3.64 13.40
CA PHE A 341 -15.89 4.91 14.10
C PHE A 341 -15.51 6.07 13.15
N PRO A 342 -16.05 7.29 13.34
CA PRO A 342 -15.71 8.43 12.49
C PRO A 342 -14.21 8.71 12.50
N ASN A 343 -13.63 8.93 11.32
CA ASN A 343 -12.19 9.15 11.21
C ASN A 343 -11.73 10.34 12.08
N GLY A 344 -10.75 10.09 12.97
CA GLY A 344 -10.25 11.07 13.93
C GLY A 344 -11.04 11.20 15.22
N ASP A 345 -12.18 10.51 15.38
CA ASP A 345 -13.01 10.57 16.60
C ASP A 345 -12.49 9.63 17.69
N VAL A 346 -11.74 10.21 18.62
CA VAL A 346 -11.18 9.50 19.78
C VAL A 346 -12.26 8.90 20.68
N ASN A 347 -13.33 9.66 20.95
CA ASN A 347 -14.43 9.18 21.80
C ASN A 347 -15.24 8.08 21.12
N GLY A 348 -15.45 8.22 19.81
CA GLY A 348 -16.06 7.19 18.98
C GLY A 348 -15.27 5.89 19.02
N LEU A 349 -13.94 5.95 18.87
CA LEU A 349 -13.06 4.79 18.98
C LEU A 349 -13.15 4.15 20.38
N ALA A 350 -13.04 4.92 21.45
CA ALA A 350 -13.16 4.41 22.82
C ALA A 350 -14.50 3.69 23.05
N ARG A 351 -15.59 4.25 22.55
CA ARG A 351 -16.94 3.64 22.60
C ARG A 351 -16.96 2.30 21.86
N ARG A 352 -16.41 2.23 20.63
CA ARG A 352 -16.34 0.98 19.87
C ARG A 352 -15.47 -0.08 20.58
N MET A 353 -14.39 0.33 21.23
CA MET A 353 -13.60 -0.58 22.07
C MET A 353 -14.46 -1.17 23.20
N ALA A 354 -15.25 -0.35 23.89
CA ALA A 354 -16.16 -0.84 24.95
C ALA A 354 -17.27 -1.76 24.41
N GLU A 355 -17.84 -1.44 23.27
CA GLU A 355 -18.85 -2.29 22.61
C GLU A 355 -18.29 -3.68 22.26
N THR A 356 -17.03 -3.76 21.79
CA THR A 356 -16.41 -5.03 21.40
C THR A 356 -16.17 -5.98 22.57
N THR A 357 -16.18 -5.51 23.83
CA THR A 357 -16.09 -6.40 25.00
C THR A 357 -17.33 -7.27 25.19
N LYS A 358 -18.46 -6.93 24.53
CA LYS A 358 -19.78 -7.55 24.70
C LYS A 358 -20.27 -8.28 23.44
N ILE A 359 -19.51 -8.32 22.36
CA ILE A 359 -19.93 -8.98 21.11
C ILE A 359 -19.87 -10.51 21.24
N ASP A 360 -20.66 -11.19 20.43
CA ASP A 360 -20.43 -12.63 20.15
C ASP A 360 -19.15 -12.75 19.33
N TRP A 361 -18.03 -12.93 20.03
CA TRP A 361 -16.71 -13.00 19.41
C TRP A 361 -16.61 -14.16 18.42
N GLN A 362 -17.18 -15.33 18.76
CA GLN A 362 -17.10 -16.51 17.90
C GLN A 362 -17.86 -16.33 16.58
N ALA A 363 -19.04 -15.71 16.64
CA ALA A 363 -19.78 -15.36 15.42
C ALA A 363 -19.00 -14.38 14.54
N LYS A 364 -18.44 -13.33 15.15
CA LYS A 364 -17.59 -12.36 14.43
C LYS A 364 -16.32 -12.99 13.88
N SER A 365 -15.69 -13.89 14.61
CA SER A 365 -14.50 -14.62 14.14
C SER A 365 -14.79 -15.46 12.89
N ARG A 366 -15.88 -16.19 12.87
CA ARG A 366 -16.30 -16.95 11.67
C ARG A 366 -16.53 -16.04 10.47
N GLN A 367 -17.22 -14.91 10.64
CA GLN A 367 -17.43 -13.93 9.58
C GLN A 367 -16.11 -13.35 9.05
N ALA A 368 -15.16 -13.02 9.96
CA ALA A 368 -13.84 -12.54 9.59
C ALA A 368 -13.10 -13.52 8.66
N LEU A 369 -13.05 -14.79 9.07
CA LEU A 369 -12.40 -15.84 8.28
C LEU A 369 -13.05 -16.00 6.90
N GLU A 370 -14.39 -16.00 6.83
CA GLU A 370 -15.13 -16.10 5.57
C GLU A 370 -14.80 -14.95 4.62
N ILE A 371 -14.82 -13.70 5.11
CA ILE A 371 -14.51 -12.52 4.31
C ILE A 371 -13.07 -12.57 3.81
N SER A 372 -12.12 -13.04 4.63
CA SER A 372 -10.71 -13.11 4.27
C SER A 372 -10.44 -13.99 3.03
N HIS A 373 -11.28 -14.98 2.75
CA HIS A 373 -11.16 -15.84 1.57
C HIS A 373 -11.26 -15.11 0.23
N ARG A 374 -11.92 -13.94 0.21
CA ARG A 374 -12.00 -13.07 -0.99
C ARG A 374 -10.63 -12.57 -1.45
N PHE A 375 -9.67 -12.54 -0.54
CA PHE A 375 -8.30 -12.06 -0.76
C PHE A 375 -7.29 -13.19 -0.94
N ASN A 376 -7.76 -14.40 -1.22
CA ASN A 376 -6.89 -15.53 -1.54
C ASN A 376 -6.06 -15.22 -2.79
N ILE A 377 -4.77 -15.57 -2.76
CA ILE A 377 -3.83 -15.27 -3.84
C ILE A 377 -4.30 -15.81 -5.20
N LYS A 378 -4.89 -17.01 -5.25
CA LYS A 378 -5.38 -17.59 -6.51
C LYS A 378 -6.50 -16.73 -7.10
N THR A 379 -7.49 -16.33 -6.29
CA THR A 379 -8.61 -15.48 -6.72
C THR A 379 -8.11 -14.14 -7.27
N ILE A 380 -7.10 -13.55 -6.62
CA ILE A 380 -6.52 -12.28 -7.08
C ILE A 380 -5.70 -12.49 -8.36
N ALA A 381 -4.90 -13.56 -8.45
CA ALA A 381 -4.12 -13.90 -9.63
C ALA A 381 -5.02 -14.16 -10.85
N ASP A 382 -6.16 -14.83 -10.69
CA ASP A 382 -7.16 -15.03 -11.76
C ASP A 382 -7.65 -13.69 -12.33
N THR A 383 -7.72 -12.65 -11.50
CA THR A 383 -8.07 -11.30 -11.96
C THR A 383 -6.92 -10.66 -12.74
N TRP A 384 -5.68 -10.87 -12.31
CA TRP A 384 -4.51 -10.45 -13.05
C TRP A 384 -4.41 -11.11 -14.42
N HIS A 385 -4.66 -12.43 -14.52
CA HIS A 385 -4.62 -13.17 -15.78
C HIS A 385 -5.57 -12.61 -16.85
N LYS A 386 -6.67 -11.96 -16.46
CA LYS A 386 -7.62 -11.33 -17.39
C LYS A 386 -7.09 -10.04 -18.03
N ILE A 387 -6.11 -9.42 -17.38
CA ILE A 387 -5.63 -8.09 -17.78
C ILE A 387 -4.17 -8.05 -18.24
N ILE A 388 -3.38 -9.11 -18.02
CA ILE A 388 -2.01 -9.23 -18.51
C ILE A 388 -1.95 -9.75 -19.93
#